data_77eb4a81c7076f680fe4219d1752d954
#
_entry.id   77eb4a81c7076f680fe4219d1752d954
#
_cell.length_a   1.000
_cell.length_b   1.000
_cell.length_c   1.000
_cell.angle_alpha   90.00
_cell.angle_beta   90.00
_cell.angle_gamma   90.00
#
_symmetry.space_group_name_H-M   'P 1'
#
loop_
_entity.id
_entity.type
_entity.pdbx_description
1 polymer ?
#
loop_
_entity_poly.entity_id
_entity_poly.type
_entity_poly.pdbx_seq_one_letter_code
_entity_poly.pdbx_strand_id
1 'polypeptide(L)'
;MSQVSEFGHLSNPRDVEIISTDATIVARTSVGEMDNNVYLVASGGHALLIDVAADAEHILALADQLRVTITDVLTTHQHGDHVQALEEVLAATGARHHAPRKEAANLPAPADEVYGNDDGTPELLRLAGNCSELKMTAVELRGHTPGGIAVHAELPEDAPRMFVGDSVFPGGVGKTNSPEEFQQLLSDVTQRVFSLPDGTRLHPGHGDSTTVGDEAPHVEEWAERGW
;
A
#
# COMPACT_ATOMS: atom_id res chain seq x y z
N MET A 1 2.88 28.20 -5.37
CA MET A 1 3.32 26.83 -5.09
C MET A 1 2.48 26.38 -3.91
N SER A 2 1.48 25.53 -4.12
CA SER A 2 0.72 24.93 -3.03
C SER A 2 1.66 23.97 -2.32
N GLN A 3 1.80 24.11 -0.99
CA GLN A 3 2.43 23.07 -0.18
C GLN A 3 1.69 21.77 -0.45
N VAL A 4 2.41 20.76 -0.92
CA VAL A 4 1.92 19.39 -0.96
C VAL A 4 1.70 19.03 0.50
N SER A 5 0.44 18.85 0.91
CA SER A 5 0.18 18.35 2.25
C SER A 5 0.74 16.93 2.32
N GLU A 6 1.56 16.66 3.34
CA GLU A 6 1.92 15.27 3.65
C GLU A 6 0.66 14.55 4.11
N PHE A 7 0.48 13.30 3.76
CA PHE A 7 -0.66 12.52 4.19
C PHE A 7 -0.68 12.41 5.72
N GLY A 8 -1.37 13.36 6.36
CA GLY A 8 -1.64 13.36 7.78
C GLY A 8 -2.86 12.50 8.14
N HIS A 9 -3.38 12.64 9.36
CA HIS A 9 -4.56 11.91 9.79
C HIS A 9 -5.83 12.36 9.07
N LEU A 10 -6.61 11.41 8.53
CA LEU A 10 -7.96 11.67 8.02
C LEU A 10 -8.95 11.55 9.18
N SER A 11 -9.55 12.68 9.55
CA SER A 11 -10.32 12.78 10.80
C SER A 11 -11.68 12.08 10.78
N ASN A 12 -12.20 11.76 9.59
CA ASN A 12 -13.49 11.10 9.43
C ASN A 12 -13.43 10.03 8.34
N PRO A 13 -14.24 8.96 8.47
CA PRO A 13 -14.44 8.02 7.37
C PRO A 13 -14.91 8.75 6.10
N ARG A 14 -14.41 8.31 4.95
CA ARG A 14 -14.63 8.92 3.62
C ARG A 14 -13.95 10.26 3.39
N ASP A 15 -13.17 10.78 4.33
CA ASP A 15 -12.29 11.92 4.03
C ASP A 15 -11.29 11.48 2.94
N VAL A 16 -11.00 12.40 2.01
CA VAL A 16 -10.12 12.13 0.88
C VAL A 16 -8.99 13.15 0.87
N GLU A 17 -7.77 12.68 0.76
CA GLU A 17 -6.60 13.51 0.49
C GLU A 17 -6.06 13.19 -0.90
N ILE A 18 -5.76 14.23 -1.67
CA ILE A 18 -5.29 14.10 -3.05
C ILE A 18 -3.99 14.86 -3.21
N ILE A 19 -2.98 14.18 -3.74
CA ILE A 19 -1.74 14.76 -4.23
C ILE A 19 -1.69 14.54 -5.74
N SER A 20 -1.53 15.61 -6.49
CA SER A 20 -1.44 15.54 -7.95
C SER A 20 -0.24 16.30 -8.45
N THR A 21 0.43 15.70 -9.42
CA THR A 21 1.37 16.37 -10.32
C THR A 21 0.72 16.55 -11.69
N ASP A 22 1.46 17.05 -12.68
CA ASP A 22 0.96 17.09 -14.05
C ASP A 22 0.80 15.70 -14.68
N ALA A 23 1.53 14.69 -14.15
CA ALA A 23 1.59 13.35 -14.71
C ALA A 23 0.81 12.29 -13.90
N THR A 24 0.67 12.49 -12.58
CA THR A 24 0.11 11.46 -11.67
C THR A 24 -0.84 12.03 -10.65
N ILE A 25 -1.75 11.16 -10.18
CA ILE A 25 -2.62 11.41 -9.02
C ILE A 25 -2.32 10.31 -7.99
N VAL A 26 -2.07 10.70 -6.76
CA VAL A 26 -2.10 9.82 -5.60
C VAL A 26 -3.22 10.30 -4.70
N ALA A 27 -4.22 9.45 -4.48
CA ALA A 27 -5.31 9.74 -3.56
C ALA A 27 -5.31 8.71 -2.43
N ARG A 28 -5.66 9.15 -1.23
CA ARG A 28 -5.91 8.31 -0.07
C ARG A 28 -7.30 8.61 0.47
N THR A 29 -8.03 7.57 0.85
CA THR A 29 -9.27 7.72 1.63
C THR A 29 -9.23 6.74 2.81
N SER A 30 -9.80 7.15 3.94
CA SER A 30 -10.01 6.27 5.09
C SER A 30 -11.40 5.66 5.01
N VAL A 31 -11.52 4.36 5.26
CA VAL A 31 -12.78 3.62 5.25
C VAL A 31 -12.85 2.65 6.43
N GLY A 32 -14.09 2.27 6.79
CA GLY A 32 -14.30 1.32 7.88
C GLY A 32 -14.12 1.92 9.28
N GLU A 33 -14.20 1.06 10.30
CA GLU A 33 -14.12 1.45 11.72
C GLU A 33 -12.68 1.39 12.27
N MET A 34 -11.75 0.86 11.49
CA MET A 34 -10.35 0.64 11.88
C MET A 34 -9.38 1.62 11.22
N ASP A 35 -9.88 2.71 10.64
CA ASP A 35 -9.06 3.71 9.94
C ASP A 35 -8.25 3.12 8.77
N ASN A 36 -8.84 2.14 8.06
CA ASN A 36 -8.18 1.50 6.92
C ASN A 36 -7.96 2.51 5.79
N ASN A 37 -6.75 2.59 5.33
CA ASN A 37 -6.37 3.38 4.17
C ASN A 37 -6.59 2.61 2.87
N VAL A 38 -7.25 3.25 1.93
CA VAL A 38 -7.33 2.84 0.53
C VAL A 38 -6.56 3.84 -0.31
N TYR A 39 -5.64 3.38 -1.12
CA TYR A 39 -4.85 4.26 -1.98
C TYR A 39 -5.20 4.04 -3.45
N LEU A 40 -5.24 5.15 -4.19
CA LEU A 40 -5.42 5.15 -5.63
C LEU A 40 -4.24 5.89 -6.26
N VAL A 41 -3.52 5.21 -7.15
CA VAL A 41 -2.39 5.78 -7.91
C VAL A 41 -2.75 5.76 -9.38
N ALA A 42 -2.86 6.95 -9.99
CA ALA A 42 -3.34 7.06 -11.35
C ALA A 42 -2.37 7.81 -12.28
N SER A 43 -2.35 7.40 -13.53
CA SER A 43 -1.66 8.06 -14.64
C SER A 43 -2.49 7.93 -15.92
N GLY A 44 -2.59 9.03 -16.69
CA GLY A 44 -3.25 9.04 -17.99
C GLY A 44 -4.69 8.49 -18.01
N GLY A 45 -5.44 8.70 -16.90
CA GLY A 45 -6.84 8.27 -16.78
C GLY A 45 -7.04 6.82 -16.35
N HIS A 46 -5.98 6.06 -16.05
CA HIS A 46 -6.03 4.71 -15.50
C HIS A 46 -5.48 4.68 -14.07
N ALA A 47 -5.97 3.79 -13.23
CA ALA A 47 -5.60 3.71 -11.82
C ALA A 47 -5.29 2.29 -11.34
N LEU A 48 -4.27 2.19 -10.48
CA LEU A 48 -4.05 1.12 -9.54
C LEU A 48 -4.72 1.49 -8.22
N LEU A 49 -5.55 0.61 -7.70
CA LEU A 49 -6.14 0.70 -6.37
C LEU A 49 -5.36 -0.25 -5.43
N ILE A 50 -4.94 0.24 -4.28
CA ILE A 50 -4.18 -0.55 -3.29
C ILE A 50 -5.03 -0.70 -2.05
N ASP A 51 -5.31 -1.92 -1.69
CA ASP A 51 -6.26 -2.43 -0.73
C ASP A 51 -7.71 -1.98 -1.01
N VAL A 52 -8.65 -2.81 -0.74
CA VAL A 52 -10.07 -2.54 -0.91
C VAL A 52 -10.77 -2.91 0.39
N ALA A 53 -10.41 -2.12 1.42
CA ALA A 53 -10.72 -2.41 2.80
C ALA A 53 -12.23 -2.49 3.08
N ALA A 54 -13.00 -1.49 2.63
CA ALA A 54 -14.45 -1.46 2.79
C ALA A 54 -15.07 -0.43 1.83
N ASP A 55 -16.42 -0.30 1.82
CA ASP A 55 -17.14 0.80 1.18
C ASP A 55 -16.89 0.95 -0.32
N ALA A 56 -17.18 -0.11 -1.08
CA ALA A 56 -17.01 -0.14 -2.54
C ALA A 56 -17.67 1.06 -3.24
N GLU A 57 -18.87 1.47 -2.80
CA GLU A 57 -19.60 2.62 -3.37
C GLU A 57 -18.78 3.91 -3.30
N HIS A 58 -18.18 4.19 -2.14
CA HIS A 58 -17.34 5.37 -1.95
C HIS A 58 -16.07 5.31 -2.82
N ILE A 59 -15.40 4.16 -2.87
CA ILE A 59 -14.17 3.97 -3.66
C ILE A 59 -14.46 4.16 -5.16
N LEU A 60 -15.53 3.58 -5.67
CA LEU A 60 -15.93 3.74 -7.08
C LEU A 60 -16.32 5.19 -7.39
N ALA A 61 -17.06 5.85 -6.48
CA ALA A 61 -17.41 7.27 -6.63
C ALA A 61 -16.17 8.18 -6.62
N LEU A 62 -15.14 7.85 -5.82
CA LEU A 62 -13.86 8.58 -5.81
C LEU A 62 -13.15 8.46 -7.17
N ALA A 63 -13.09 7.26 -7.76
CA ALA A 63 -12.50 7.05 -9.09
C ALA A 63 -13.25 7.87 -10.16
N ASP A 64 -14.59 7.89 -10.11
CA ASP A 64 -15.40 8.69 -11.01
C ASP A 64 -15.15 10.20 -10.85
N GLN A 65 -15.05 10.70 -9.63
CA GLN A 65 -14.74 12.11 -9.34
C GLN A 65 -13.35 12.50 -9.87
N LEU A 66 -12.38 11.62 -9.76
CA LEU A 66 -11.03 11.80 -10.29
C LEU A 66 -10.96 11.57 -11.81
N ARG A 67 -12.05 11.07 -12.43
CA ARG A 67 -12.13 10.74 -13.86
C ARG A 67 -11.08 9.72 -14.28
N VAL A 68 -10.89 8.69 -13.47
CA VAL A 68 -9.97 7.59 -13.73
C VAL A 68 -10.71 6.27 -13.79
N THR A 69 -10.17 5.33 -14.56
CA THR A 69 -10.66 3.96 -14.65
C THR A 69 -9.76 3.07 -13.81
N ILE A 70 -10.31 2.37 -12.83
CA ILE A 70 -9.57 1.36 -12.06
C ILE A 70 -9.32 0.17 -12.98
N THR A 71 -8.07 -0.05 -13.34
CA THR A 71 -7.63 -1.15 -14.23
C THR A 71 -6.95 -2.28 -13.49
N ASP A 72 -6.45 -1.98 -12.31
CA ASP A 72 -5.71 -2.89 -11.45
C ASP A 72 -6.08 -2.67 -9.99
N VAL A 73 -6.19 -3.75 -9.23
CA VAL A 73 -6.38 -3.77 -7.79
C VAL A 73 -5.26 -4.59 -7.18
N LEU A 74 -4.57 -4.09 -6.18
CA LEU A 74 -3.53 -4.80 -5.46
C LEU A 74 -3.93 -4.98 -4.00
N THR A 75 -3.91 -6.21 -3.53
CA THR A 75 -4.05 -6.54 -2.11
C THR A 75 -2.67 -6.68 -1.49
N THR A 76 -2.40 -5.94 -0.41
CA THR A 76 -1.09 -5.98 0.27
C THR A 76 -0.92 -7.24 1.10
N HIS A 77 -1.97 -7.71 1.78
CA HIS A 77 -1.96 -8.91 2.62
C HIS A 77 -3.38 -9.45 2.87
N GLN A 78 -3.47 -10.63 3.49
CA GLN A 78 -4.71 -11.42 3.58
C GLN A 78 -5.68 -11.02 4.71
N HIS A 79 -5.39 -10.02 5.55
CA HIS A 79 -6.29 -9.67 6.64
C HIS A 79 -7.64 -9.18 6.11
N GLY A 80 -8.71 -9.62 6.78
CA GLY A 80 -10.08 -9.44 6.31
C GLY A 80 -10.48 -7.97 6.16
N ASP A 81 -9.97 -7.10 7.01
CA ASP A 81 -10.24 -5.66 6.99
C ASP A 81 -9.62 -4.92 5.78
N HIS A 82 -8.67 -5.55 5.06
CA HIS A 82 -8.10 -5.00 3.83
C HIS A 82 -8.81 -5.47 2.54
N VAL A 83 -9.78 -6.39 2.65
CA VAL A 83 -10.37 -7.06 1.47
C VAL A 83 -11.88 -7.15 1.48
N GLN A 84 -12.58 -6.45 2.41
CA GLN A 84 -14.04 -6.58 2.55
C GLN A 84 -14.82 -6.18 1.30
N ALA A 85 -14.36 -5.17 0.57
CA ALA A 85 -15.01 -4.71 -0.66
C ALA A 85 -14.35 -5.25 -1.96
N LEU A 86 -13.37 -6.16 -1.85
CA LEU A 86 -12.57 -6.61 -2.99
C LEU A 86 -13.42 -7.25 -4.08
N GLU A 87 -14.29 -8.21 -3.74
CA GLU A 87 -15.13 -8.89 -4.75
C GLU A 87 -16.07 -7.91 -5.46
N GLU A 88 -16.66 -6.97 -4.72
CA GLU A 88 -17.59 -5.98 -5.28
C GLU A 88 -16.87 -5.02 -6.24
N VAL A 89 -15.72 -4.51 -5.87
CA VAL A 89 -14.94 -3.60 -6.74
C VAL A 89 -14.42 -4.33 -7.97
N LEU A 90 -13.91 -5.56 -7.85
CA LEU A 90 -13.49 -6.35 -9.01
C LEU A 90 -14.66 -6.64 -9.95
N ALA A 91 -15.83 -6.99 -9.42
CA ALA A 91 -17.02 -7.24 -10.22
C ALA A 91 -17.51 -5.97 -10.95
N ALA A 92 -17.42 -4.80 -10.32
CA ALA A 92 -17.86 -3.53 -10.90
C ALA A 92 -16.90 -2.99 -11.96
N THR A 93 -15.59 -3.21 -11.80
CA THR A 93 -14.55 -2.60 -12.65
C THR A 93 -14.00 -3.55 -13.72
N GLY A 94 -14.01 -4.84 -13.47
CA GLY A 94 -13.28 -5.83 -14.27
C GLY A 94 -11.75 -5.66 -14.19
N ALA A 95 -11.27 -4.99 -13.15
CA ALA A 95 -9.84 -4.75 -12.94
C ALA A 95 -9.09 -6.07 -12.68
N ARG A 96 -7.81 -6.12 -13.04
CA ARG A 96 -6.95 -7.26 -12.72
C ARG A 96 -6.59 -7.24 -11.25
N HIS A 97 -6.61 -8.39 -10.60
CA HIS A 97 -6.25 -8.56 -9.21
C HIS A 97 -4.81 -9.02 -9.04
N HIS A 98 -4.02 -8.23 -8.31
CA HIS A 98 -2.63 -8.49 -7.93
C HIS A 98 -2.58 -8.83 -6.44
N ALA A 99 -1.85 -9.88 -6.06
CA ALA A 99 -1.85 -10.37 -4.68
C ALA A 99 -0.48 -10.90 -4.22
N PRO A 100 -0.26 -10.99 -2.89
CA PRO A 100 0.91 -11.69 -2.35
C PRO A 100 0.88 -13.17 -2.71
N ARG A 101 1.98 -13.70 -3.23
CA ARG A 101 2.10 -15.09 -3.69
C ARG A 101 1.73 -16.11 -2.62
N LYS A 102 2.17 -15.88 -1.39
CA LYS A 102 1.92 -16.81 -0.27
C LYS A 102 0.50 -16.74 0.29
N GLU A 103 -0.22 -15.67 -0.02
CA GLU A 103 -1.51 -15.37 0.60
C GLU A 103 -2.68 -15.40 -0.38
N ALA A 104 -2.39 -15.44 -1.68
CA ALA A 104 -3.40 -15.38 -2.74
C ALA A 104 -4.52 -16.44 -2.60
N ALA A 105 -4.20 -17.62 -2.06
CA ALA A 105 -5.18 -18.69 -1.85
C ALA A 105 -6.17 -18.41 -0.71
N ASN A 106 -5.86 -17.45 0.17
CA ASN A 106 -6.67 -17.09 1.34
C ASN A 106 -7.53 -15.83 1.10
N LEU A 107 -7.39 -15.20 -0.07
CA LEU A 107 -8.14 -14.00 -0.42
C LEU A 107 -9.56 -14.34 -0.90
N PRO A 108 -10.53 -13.44 -0.73
CA PRO A 108 -11.92 -13.69 -1.14
C PRO A 108 -12.09 -13.77 -2.66
N ALA A 109 -11.16 -13.20 -3.44
CA ALA A 109 -11.18 -13.26 -4.90
C ALA A 109 -9.87 -13.85 -5.44
N PRO A 110 -9.90 -14.60 -6.57
CA PRO A 110 -8.69 -15.11 -7.19
C PRO A 110 -7.82 -13.97 -7.70
N ALA A 111 -6.49 -14.17 -7.64
CA ALA A 111 -5.53 -13.23 -8.21
C ALA A 111 -5.17 -13.61 -9.65
N ASP A 112 -5.05 -12.59 -10.50
CA ASP A 112 -4.54 -12.73 -11.89
C ASP A 112 -3.02 -12.76 -11.91
N GLU A 113 -2.37 -12.01 -11.02
CA GLU A 113 -0.92 -11.91 -10.88
C GLU A 113 -0.52 -12.03 -9.41
N VAL A 114 0.59 -12.70 -9.14
CA VAL A 114 1.10 -12.87 -7.78
C VAL A 114 2.55 -12.45 -7.65
N TYR A 115 2.90 -11.82 -6.53
CA TYR A 115 4.20 -11.24 -6.24
C TYR A 115 4.73 -11.66 -4.88
N GLY A 116 6.02 -11.50 -4.69
CA GLY A 116 6.73 -11.79 -3.46
C GLY A 116 7.73 -12.93 -3.63
N ASN A 117 9.02 -12.60 -3.48
CA ASN A 117 10.13 -13.54 -3.47
C ASN A 117 10.74 -13.63 -2.08
N ASP A 118 11.05 -14.84 -1.62
CA ASP A 118 11.63 -15.09 -0.30
C ASP A 118 12.96 -14.36 -0.06
N ASP A 119 13.73 -14.12 -1.12
CA ASP A 119 14.99 -13.38 -1.07
C ASP A 119 14.81 -11.85 -1.05
N GLY A 120 13.57 -11.38 -1.17
CA GLY A 120 13.23 -9.95 -1.16
C GLY A 120 13.58 -9.21 -2.44
N THR A 121 13.91 -9.91 -3.52
CA THR A 121 14.12 -9.27 -4.83
C THR A 121 12.84 -8.56 -5.28
N PRO A 122 12.88 -7.25 -5.56
CA PRO A 122 11.70 -6.53 -6.04
C PRO A 122 11.22 -7.06 -7.39
N GLU A 123 9.91 -7.22 -7.54
CA GLU A 123 9.25 -7.66 -8.78
C GLU A 123 8.48 -6.52 -9.41
N LEU A 124 8.74 -6.23 -10.69
CA LEU A 124 8.02 -5.19 -11.43
C LEU A 124 6.53 -5.56 -11.54
N LEU A 125 5.65 -4.64 -11.12
CA LEU A 125 4.21 -4.82 -11.29
C LEU A 125 3.81 -4.76 -12.76
N ARG A 126 2.98 -5.71 -13.20
CA ARG A 126 2.47 -5.79 -14.57
C ARG A 126 1.11 -5.10 -14.68
N LEU A 127 1.12 -3.78 -14.53
CA LEU A 127 -0.09 -2.97 -14.56
C LEU A 127 -0.66 -2.79 -15.95
N ALA A 128 -1.96 -2.52 -16.04
CA ALA A 128 -2.68 -2.23 -17.27
C ALA A 128 -2.73 -0.73 -17.56
N GLY A 129 -3.18 -0.39 -18.76
CA GLY A 129 -3.36 0.99 -19.20
C GLY A 129 -2.09 1.83 -19.03
N ASN A 130 -2.26 3.13 -18.77
CA ASN A 130 -1.15 4.05 -18.63
C ASN A 130 -0.39 3.90 -17.28
N CYS A 131 -0.95 3.18 -16.31
CA CYS A 131 -0.22 2.82 -15.10
C CYS A 131 0.97 1.88 -15.40
N SER A 132 0.97 1.17 -16.53
CA SER A 132 2.11 0.37 -16.98
C SER A 132 3.38 1.19 -17.26
N GLU A 133 3.25 2.49 -17.45
CA GLU A 133 4.38 3.41 -17.64
C GLU A 133 5.00 3.86 -16.32
N LEU A 134 4.31 3.65 -15.20
CA LEU A 134 4.81 3.95 -13.87
C LEU A 134 5.75 2.82 -13.41
N LYS A 135 6.88 3.18 -12.86
CA LYS A 135 7.82 2.21 -12.30
C LYS A 135 7.40 1.86 -10.89
N MET A 136 6.65 0.76 -10.78
CA MET A 136 6.21 0.22 -9.49
C MET A 136 6.71 -1.21 -9.30
N THR A 137 7.22 -1.50 -8.12
CA THR A 137 7.72 -2.84 -7.77
C THR A 137 7.07 -3.34 -6.49
N ALA A 138 6.75 -4.64 -6.46
CA ALA A 138 6.33 -5.33 -5.25
C ALA A 138 7.55 -5.88 -4.51
N VAL A 139 7.53 -5.74 -3.18
CA VAL A 139 8.57 -6.25 -2.27
C VAL A 139 7.88 -7.03 -1.16
N GLU A 140 8.30 -8.28 -0.93
CA GLU A 140 7.75 -9.09 0.17
C GLU A 140 8.25 -8.59 1.52
N LEU A 141 7.33 -8.45 2.50
CA LEU A 141 7.62 -8.10 3.89
C LEU A 141 6.90 -9.12 4.79
N ARG A 142 7.65 -10.02 5.39
CA ARG A 142 7.14 -11.15 6.17
C ARG A 142 7.11 -10.84 7.67
N GLY A 143 6.11 -11.36 8.38
CA GLY A 143 6.04 -11.31 9.84
C GLY A 143 4.71 -10.81 10.35
N HIS A 144 4.18 -9.68 9.87
CA HIS A 144 2.80 -9.28 10.15
C HIS A 144 1.82 -10.33 9.60
N THR A 145 2.06 -10.76 8.37
CA THR A 145 1.47 -11.93 7.73
C THR A 145 2.57 -12.80 7.10
N PRO A 146 2.27 -14.03 6.63
CA PRO A 146 3.30 -14.95 6.10
C PRO A 146 4.05 -14.43 4.87
N GLY A 147 3.45 -13.53 4.09
CA GLY A 147 4.05 -13.08 2.83
C GLY A 147 3.45 -11.81 2.27
N GLY A 148 3.03 -10.88 3.13
CA GLY A 148 2.53 -9.58 2.71
C GLY A 148 3.50 -8.84 1.80
N ILE A 149 3.00 -7.99 0.92
CA ILE A 149 3.81 -7.21 -0.02
C ILE A 149 3.62 -5.71 0.20
N ALA A 150 4.70 -4.97 0.00
CA ALA A 150 4.68 -3.53 -0.15
C ALA A 150 4.90 -3.13 -1.61
N VAL A 151 4.41 -1.96 -2.02
CA VAL A 151 4.59 -1.42 -3.36
C VAL A 151 5.46 -0.18 -3.30
N HIS A 152 6.66 -0.27 -3.87
CA HIS A 152 7.52 0.89 -4.09
C HIS A 152 7.18 1.54 -5.44
N ALA A 153 6.88 2.83 -5.43
CA ALA A 153 6.50 3.62 -6.61
C ALA A 153 7.48 4.79 -6.81
N GLU A 154 8.14 4.81 -7.96
CA GLU A 154 8.87 5.97 -8.47
C GLU A 154 7.95 6.74 -9.41
N LEU A 155 7.35 7.83 -8.90
CA LEU A 155 6.40 8.62 -9.65
C LEU A 155 7.07 9.84 -10.27
N PRO A 156 6.74 10.22 -11.51
CA PRO A 156 7.27 11.43 -12.12
C PRO A 156 6.97 12.69 -11.28
N GLU A 157 7.96 13.55 -11.09
CA GLU A 157 7.84 14.85 -10.42
C GLU A 157 7.44 14.77 -8.93
N ASP A 158 7.59 13.60 -8.30
CA ASP A 158 7.24 13.38 -6.91
C ASP A 158 8.37 12.65 -6.15
N ALA A 159 8.33 12.71 -4.81
CA ALA A 159 9.21 11.89 -3.99
C ALA A 159 8.83 10.40 -4.13
N PRO A 160 9.81 9.48 -4.03
CA PRO A 160 9.51 8.05 -3.98
C PRO A 160 8.52 7.72 -2.86
N ARG A 161 7.62 6.78 -3.14
CA ARG A 161 6.59 6.33 -2.20
C ARG A 161 6.63 4.82 -2.03
N MET A 162 6.28 4.37 -0.85
CA MET A 162 6.09 2.94 -0.59
C MET A 162 4.79 2.73 0.18
N PHE A 163 3.87 1.97 -0.41
CA PHE A 163 2.64 1.52 0.21
C PHE A 163 2.95 0.22 0.93
N VAL A 164 3.03 0.29 2.25
CA VAL A 164 3.66 -0.76 3.07
C VAL A 164 2.65 -1.74 3.68
N GLY A 165 1.34 -1.57 3.40
CA GLY A 165 0.32 -2.31 4.13
C GLY A 165 0.55 -2.19 5.64
N ASP A 166 0.43 -3.27 6.37
CA ASP A 166 0.59 -3.27 7.83
C ASP A 166 1.99 -3.64 8.29
N SER A 167 3.01 -3.33 7.48
CA SER A 167 4.39 -3.70 7.83
C SER A 167 5.12 -2.63 8.64
N VAL A 168 4.84 -1.34 8.37
CA VAL A 168 5.47 -0.19 9.06
C VAL A 168 4.42 0.87 9.35
N PHE A 169 4.46 1.39 10.57
CA PHE A 169 3.64 2.50 11.04
C PHE A 169 4.53 3.57 11.70
N PRO A 170 4.04 4.79 11.88
CA PRO A 170 4.75 5.75 12.73
C PRO A 170 5.07 5.15 14.10
N GLY A 171 6.36 5.04 14.42
CA GLY A 171 6.85 4.54 15.70
C GLY A 171 7.00 3.02 15.85
N GLY A 172 6.81 2.22 14.77
CA GLY A 172 7.04 0.77 14.89
C GLY A 172 6.70 -0.05 13.63
N VAL A 173 7.01 -1.33 13.71
CA VAL A 173 6.53 -2.31 12.74
C VAL A 173 5.13 -2.80 13.11
N GLY A 174 4.44 -3.39 12.14
CA GLY A 174 3.12 -3.96 12.34
C GLY A 174 3.10 -5.08 13.38
N LYS A 175 1.92 -5.31 13.95
CA LYS A 175 1.71 -6.35 14.95
C LYS A 175 2.09 -7.73 14.40
N THR A 176 2.77 -8.52 15.23
CA THR A 176 3.12 -9.92 14.95
C THR A 176 2.60 -10.82 16.06
N ASN A 177 2.55 -12.14 15.83
CA ASN A 177 1.99 -13.09 16.79
C ASN A 177 3.07 -13.83 17.59
N SER A 178 4.35 -13.67 17.21
CA SER A 178 5.48 -14.28 17.91
C SER A 178 6.74 -13.41 17.81
N PRO A 179 7.71 -13.60 18.72
CA PRO A 179 9.01 -12.94 18.64
C PRO A 179 9.76 -13.23 17.34
N GLU A 180 9.62 -14.44 16.78
CA GLU A 180 10.25 -14.85 15.54
C GLU A 180 9.67 -14.08 14.35
N GLU A 181 8.33 -13.92 14.29
CA GLU A 181 7.66 -13.11 13.28
C GLU A 181 8.04 -11.63 13.40
N PHE A 182 8.16 -11.11 14.63
CA PHE A 182 8.64 -9.75 14.86
C PHE A 182 10.05 -9.54 14.32
N GLN A 183 10.99 -10.45 14.65
CA GLN A 183 12.37 -10.36 14.16
C GLN A 183 12.42 -10.48 12.62
N GLN A 184 11.59 -11.32 12.04
CA GLN A 184 11.49 -11.45 10.58
C GLN A 184 11.00 -10.15 9.94
N LEU A 185 9.93 -9.53 10.48
CA LEU A 185 9.38 -8.29 9.95
C LEU A 185 10.37 -7.15 10.10
N LEU A 186 10.99 -7.01 11.27
CA LEU A 186 11.99 -5.98 11.53
C LEU A 186 13.20 -6.12 10.59
N SER A 187 13.64 -7.35 10.34
CA SER A 187 14.72 -7.63 9.40
C SER A 187 14.34 -7.26 7.96
N ASP A 188 13.17 -7.69 7.48
CA ASP A 188 12.70 -7.39 6.13
C ASP A 188 12.50 -5.88 5.94
N VAL A 189 11.90 -5.19 6.91
CA VAL A 189 11.72 -3.73 6.89
C VAL A 189 13.05 -3.01 6.86
N THR A 190 14.01 -3.39 7.71
CA THR A 190 15.33 -2.76 7.77
C THR A 190 16.07 -2.91 6.44
N GLN A 191 16.03 -4.09 5.83
CA GLN A 191 16.79 -4.39 4.61
C GLN A 191 16.10 -3.88 3.34
N ARG A 192 14.79 -3.84 3.29
CA ARG A 192 14.01 -3.65 2.06
C ARG A 192 13.27 -2.32 2.00
N VAL A 193 12.97 -1.72 3.16
CA VAL A 193 12.30 -0.41 3.26
C VAL A 193 13.29 0.66 3.67
N PHE A 194 14.02 0.46 4.77
CA PHE A 194 14.93 1.48 5.32
C PHE A 194 16.27 1.57 4.59
N SER A 195 16.50 0.76 3.56
CA SER A 195 17.57 0.95 2.58
C SER A 195 17.24 1.98 1.49
N LEU A 196 15.98 2.44 1.43
CA LEU A 196 15.54 3.49 0.51
C LEU A 196 15.97 4.88 1.01
N PRO A 197 15.98 5.92 0.14
CA PRO A 197 16.30 7.28 0.55
C PRO A 197 15.41 7.80 1.70
N ASP A 198 15.96 8.58 2.61
CA ASP A 198 15.26 9.15 3.78
C ASP A 198 13.94 9.85 3.43
N GLY A 199 13.90 10.53 2.27
CA GLY A 199 12.70 11.23 1.79
C GLY A 199 11.63 10.33 1.19
N THR A 200 11.81 9.00 1.17
CA THR A 200 10.78 8.05 0.72
C THR A 200 9.61 8.07 1.68
N ARG A 201 8.41 8.35 1.16
CA ARG A 201 7.17 8.39 1.95
C ARG A 201 6.62 6.98 2.14
N LEU A 202 6.30 6.64 3.38
CA LEU A 202 5.72 5.36 3.76
C LEU A 202 4.23 5.53 4.04
N HIS A 203 3.42 4.72 3.35
CA HIS A 203 1.96 4.75 3.39
C HIS A 203 1.44 3.44 3.97
N PRO A 204 1.05 3.42 5.27
CA PRO A 204 0.56 2.22 5.94
C PRO A 204 -0.90 1.91 5.59
N GLY A 205 -1.33 0.69 5.94
CA GLY A 205 -2.71 0.24 5.76
C GLY A 205 -3.71 0.92 6.69
N HIS A 206 -3.24 1.57 7.77
CA HIS A 206 -4.07 2.33 8.73
C HIS A 206 -3.38 3.62 9.15
N GLY A 207 -4.19 4.64 9.49
CA GLY A 207 -3.72 5.86 10.14
C GLY A 207 -2.77 6.70 9.30
N ASP A 208 -1.77 7.26 9.95
CA ASP A 208 -0.92 8.31 9.37
C ASP A 208 0.26 7.75 8.57
N SER A 209 0.67 8.49 7.56
CA SER A 209 1.91 8.24 6.82
C SER A 209 3.14 8.78 7.55
N THR A 210 4.31 8.26 7.17
CA THR A 210 5.61 8.66 7.72
C THR A 210 6.67 8.68 6.60
N THR A 211 7.94 8.77 6.96
CA THR A 211 9.06 8.69 6.01
C THR A 211 10.10 7.68 6.48
N VAL A 212 10.94 7.21 5.56
CA VAL A 212 12.11 6.39 5.92
C VAL A 212 13.01 7.14 6.90
N GLY A 213 13.24 8.43 6.69
CA GLY A 213 14.12 9.23 7.54
C GLY A 213 13.60 9.42 8.97
N ASP A 214 12.28 9.43 9.15
CA ASP A 214 11.68 9.53 10.49
C ASP A 214 11.74 8.21 11.25
N GLU A 215 11.61 7.06 10.57
CA GLU A 215 11.46 5.76 11.22
C GLU A 215 12.77 4.94 11.32
N ALA A 216 13.60 4.96 10.29
CA ALA A 216 14.83 4.16 10.24
C ALA A 216 15.78 4.39 11.44
N PRO A 217 15.93 5.61 11.99
CA PRO A 217 16.77 5.82 13.19
C PRO A 217 16.32 5.07 14.44
N HIS A 218 15.07 4.60 14.50
CA HIS A 218 14.45 3.97 15.67
C HIS A 218 14.50 2.44 15.67
N VAL A 219 15.10 1.82 14.66
CA VAL A 219 15.14 0.34 14.49
C VAL A 219 15.77 -0.35 15.72
N GLU A 220 16.84 0.19 16.29
CA GLU A 220 17.49 -0.39 17.48
C GLU A 220 16.57 -0.33 18.69
N GLU A 221 15.87 0.79 18.90
CA GLU A 221 14.87 0.95 19.95
C GLU A 221 13.72 -0.05 19.81
N TRP A 222 13.23 -0.26 18.57
CA TRP A 222 12.19 -1.25 18.30
C TRP A 222 12.65 -2.68 18.59
N ALA A 223 13.89 -3.01 18.19
CA ALA A 223 14.48 -4.31 18.47
C ALA A 223 14.59 -4.60 19.97
N GLU A 224 14.99 -3.61 20.77
CA GLU A 224 15.08 -3.72 22.24
C GLU A 224 13.70 -3.83 22.89
N ARG A 225 12.72 -3.09 22.39
CA ARG A 225 11.34 -3.11 22.88
C ARG A 225 10.62 -4.41 22.56
N GLY A 226 10.92 -5.02 21.39
CA GLY A 226 10.39 -6.32 20.96
C GLY A 226 8.98 -6.29 20.39
N TRP A 227 8.52 -5.14 19.92
CA TRP A 227 7.20 -4.94 19.26
C TRP A 227 7.17 -3.66 18.44
#